data_81c9417dc4375d486cd26df0f3563025
#
_entry.id   81c9417dc4375d486cd26df0f3563025
#
_cell.length_a   1.000
_cell.length_b   1.000
_cell.length_c   1.000
_cell.angle_alpha   90.00
_cell.angle_beta   90.00
_cell.angle_gamma   90.00
#
_symmetry.space_group_name_H-M   'P 1'
#
loop_
_entity.id
_entity.type
_entity.pdbx_description
1 polymer ?
#
loop_
_entity_poly.entity_id
_entity_poly.type
_entity_poly.pdbx_seq_one_letter_code
_entity_poly.pdbx_strand_id
1 'polypeptide(L)'
;SVDLDDGPMEFPEGKLSLKSTMAEIHKNPEAWAIVSKMMGGKMGPDHPMWNMVQNFNFEMLMGMGGGDVPESAKKALNKQLNKFDLIV
;
A
#
# COMPACT_ATOMS: atom_id res chain seq x y z
N SER A 1 4.35 23.68 9.51
CA SER A 1 4.59 23.31 9.36
C SER A 1 5.12 22.60 9.10
N VAL A 2 5.31 22.36 8.90
CA VAL A 2 5.75 21.79 8.75
C VAL A 2 6.09 20.94 8.18
N ASP A 3 6.26 20.61 7.69
CA ASP A 3 6.48 19.87 7.36
C ASP A 3 7.09 18.88 7.34
N LEU A 4 7.24 18.85 7.57
CA LEU A 4 7.56 17.85 7.80
C LEU A 4 7.70 16.59 7.07
N ASP A 5 7.22 16.36 5.95
CA ASP A 5 7.34 15.16 5.14
C ASP A 5 8.33 15.37 4.03
N ASP A 6 9.37 16.12 4.33
CA ASP A 6 10.37 16.43 3.33
C ASP A 6 11.41 15.34 3.20
N GLY A 7 11.40 14.37 4.10
CA GLY A 7 12.35 13.28 4.03
C GLY A 7 11.96 12.24 2.99
N PRO A 8 12.88 11.34 2.66
CA PRO A 8 12.56 10.23 1.76
C PRO A 8 11.57 9.29 2.40
N MET A 9 10.87 8.52 1.55
CA MET A 9 10.02 7.46 2.05
C MET A 9 10.88 6.43 2.77
N GLU A 10 10.33 5.86 3.85
CA GLU A 10 11.04 4.86 4.62
C GLU A 10 10.39 3.51 4.48
N PHE A 11 11.21 2.47 4.52
CA PHE A 11 10.74 1.10 4.40
C PHE A 11 11.30 0.27 5.54
N PRO A 12 10.82 0.52 6.77
CA PRO A 12 11.37 -0.16 7.94
C PRO A 12 11.18 -1.67 7.83
N GLU A 13 12.19 -2.39 8.28
CA GLU A 13 12.12 -3.83 8.29
C GLU A 13 11.00 -4.30 9.21
N GLY A 14 10.24 -5.30 8.77
CA GLY A 14 9.14 -5.83 9.57
C GLY A 14 7.87 -5.03 9.53
N LYS A 15 7.83 -3.95 8.76
CA LYS A 15 6.64 -3.12 8.62
C LYS A 15 6.15 -3.13 7.20
N LEU A 16 4.86 -2.86 7.03
CA LEU A 16 4.30 -2.69 5.70
C LEU A 16 4.70 -1.34 5.12
N SER A 17 4.69 -1.25 3.80
CA SER A 17 5.07 -0.04 3.08
C SER A 17 4.48 -0.10 1.68
N LEU A 18 4.78 0.91 0.87
CA LEU A 18 4.40 0.88 -0.55
C LEU A 18 5.11 -0.23 -1.31
N LYS A 19 6.23 -0.73 -0.78
CA LYS A 19 6.94 -1.84 -1.41
C LYS A 19 6.33 -3.20 -1.07
N SER A 20 5.40 -3.25 -0.12
CA SER A 20 4.74 -4.49 0.25
C SER A 20 3.82 -4.96 -0.86
N THR A 21 3.77 -6.26 -1.06
CA THR A 21 2.84 -6.82 -2.06
C THR A 21 1.42 -6.75 -1.53
N MET A 22 0.46 -6.87 -2.44
CA MET A 22 -0.93 -6.88 -2.04
C MET A 22 -1.24 -8.05 -1.12
N ALA A 23 -0.59 -9.21 -1.35
CA ALA A 23 -0.75 -10.36 -0.47
C ALA A 23 -0.25 -10.05 0.94
N GLU A 24 0.89 -9.38 1.04
CA GLU A 24 1.44 -9.01 2.34
C GLU A 24 0.53 -8.05 3.09
N ILE A 25 0.01 -7.06 2.38
CA ILE A 25 -0.90 -6.09 2.99
C ILE A 25 -2.20 -6.79 3.41
N HIS A 26 -2.68 -7.71 2.59
CA HIS A 26 -3.92 -8.43 2.87
C HIS A 26 -3.85 -9.25 4.16
N LYS A 27 -2.67 -9.72 4.53
CA LYS A 27 -2.51 -10.49 5.76
C LYS A 27 -2.75 -9.67 7.02
N ASN A 28 -2.63 -8.35 6.92
CA ASN A 28 -2.89 -7.47 8.05
C ASN A 28 -4.26 -6.83 7.84
N PRO A 29 -5.30 -7.27 8.59
CA PRO A 29 -6.65 -6.79 8.33
C PRO A 29 -6.84 -5.28 8.43
N GLU A 30 -6.13 -4.65 9.36
CA GLU A 30 -6.24 -3.20 9.52
C GLU A 30 -5.65 -2.46 8.32
N ALA A 31 -4.48 -2.91 7.87
CA ALA A 31 -3.85 -2.30 6.72
C ALA A 31 -4.68 -2.57 5.45
N TRP A 32 -5.20 -3.78 5.33
CA TRP A 32 -6.02 -4.13 4.16
C TRP A 32 -7.27 -3.29 4.09
N ALA A 33 -7.89 -2.98 5.24
CA ALA A 33 -9.08 -2.14 5.25
C ALA A 33 -8.81 -0.78 4.60
N ILE A 34 -7.66 -0.22 4.86
CA ILE A 34 -7.28 1.09 4.31
C ILE A 34 -7.05 0.97 2.80
N VAL A 35 -6.23 0.00 2.39
CA VAL A 35 -5.86 -0.16 0.99
C VAL A 35 -7.05 -0.59 0.15
N SER A 36 -7.85 -1.52 0.65
CA SER A 36 -9.03 -1.99 -0.06
C SER A 36 -10.01 -0.86 -0.33
N LYS A 37 -10.20 0.00 0.66
CA LYS A 37 -11.10 1.15 0.51
C LYS A 37 -10.60 2.09 -0.58
N MET A 38 -9.30 2.30 -0.66
CA MET A 38 -8.71 3.15 -1.69
C MET A 38 -8.92 2.56 -3.09
N MET A 39 -9.07 1.24 -3.18
CA MET A 39 -9.28 0.54 -4.44
C MET A 39 -10.76 0.29 -4.73
N GLY A 40 -11.65 0.96 -4.02
CA GLY A 40 -13.08 0.84 -4.23
C GLY A 40 -13.73 -0.36 -3.56
N GLY A 41 -13.00 -1.06 -2.71
CA GLY A 41 -13.56 -2.18 -1.95
C GLY A 41 -13.80 -3.45 -2.74
N LYS A 42 -13.33 -3.50 -4.00
CA LYS A 42 -13.64 -4.64 -4.87
C LYS A 42 -12.47 -5.59 -5.08
N MET A 43 -11.25 -5.14 -4.79
CA MET A 43 -10.09 -5.99 -4.96
C MET A 43 -9.90 -6.88 -3.75
N GLY A 44 -9.64 -8.15 -3.98
CA GLY A 44 -9.43 -9.11 -2.90
C GLY A 44 -9.36 -10.51 -3.47
N PRO A 45 -9.27 -11.51 -2.58
CA PRO A 45 -9.13 -12.92 -3.01
C PRO A 45 -10.25 -13.42 -3.91
N ASP A 46 -11.41 -12.77 -3.87
CA ASP A 46 -12.53 -13.16 -4.73
C ASP A 46 -12.49 -12.51 -6.10
N HIS A 47 -11.56 -11.57 -6.30
CA HIS A 47 -11.46 -10.89 -7.58
C HIS A 47 -10.76 -11.80 -8.59
N PRO A 48 -11.25 -11.85 -9.85
CA PRO A 48 -10.65 -12.72 -10.86
C PRO A 48 -9.17 -12.50 -11.10
N MET A 49 -8.69 -11.27 -10.88
CA MET A 49 -7.29 -10.93 -11.11
C MET A 49 -6.41 -11.10 -9.87
N TRP A 50 -6.97 -11.58 -8.77
CA TRP A 50 -6.24 -11.63 -7.51
C TRP A 50 -4.95 -12.44 -7.61
N ASN A 51 -4.98 -13.58 -8.33
CA ASN A 51 -3.81 -14.42 -8.44
C ASN A 51 -2.60 -13.69 -9.00
N MET A 52 -2.86 -12.72 -9.87
CA MET A 52 -1.79 -11.91 -10.45
C MET A 52 -1.49 -10.70 -9.56
N VAL A 53 -2.54 -10.00 -9.16
CA VAL A 53 -2.41 -8.73 -8.44
C VAL A 53 -1.73 -8.91 -7.09
N GLN A 54 -1.96 -10.03 -6.43
CA GLN A 54 -1.42 -10.26 -5.09
C GLN A 54 0.11 -10.21 -5.06
N ASN A 55 0.75 -10.45 -6.20
CA ASN A 55 2.22 -10.47 -6.28
C ASN A 55 2.82 -9.10 -6.59
N PHE A 56 1.99 -8.11 -6.92
CA PHE A 56 2.47 -6.76 -7.20
C PHE A 56 2.54 -5.96 -5.92
N ASN A 57 3.57 -5.11 -5.80
CA ASN A 57 3.57 -4.20 -4.68
C ASN A 57 2.61 -3.04 -4.94
N PHE A 58 2.24 -2.34 -3.85
CA PHE A 58 1.20 -1.33 -3.96
C PHE A 58 1.63 -0.16 -4.84
N GLU A 59 2.90 0.20 -4.77
CA GLU A 59 3.42 1.29 -5.60
C GLU A 59 3.23 0.99 -7.09
N MET A 60 3.51 -0.25 -7.49
CA MET A 60 3.32 -0.66 -8.88
C MET A 60 1.87 -0.54 -9.30
N LEU A 61 0.96 -0.99 -8.44
CA LEU A 61 -0.47 -0.91 -8.76
C LEU A 61 -0.94 0.53 -8.89
N MET A 62 -0.43 1.41 -8.05
CA MET A 62 -0.78 2.82 -8.16
C MET A 62 -0.35 3.39 -9.50
N GLY A 63 0.84 3.00 -9.97
CA GLY A 63 1.32 3.45 -11.28
C GLY A 63 0.51 2.88 -12.43
N MET A 64 -0.05 1.69 -12.26
CA MET A 64 -0.84 1.05 -13.31
C MET A 64 -2.28 1.54 -13.37
N GLY A 65 -2.73 2.26 -12.34
CA GLY A 65 -4.10 2.69 -12.23
C GLY A 65 -4.50 3.83 -13.14
N GLY A 66 -3.59 4.29 -13.98
CA GLY A 66 -3.92 5.27 -15.00
C GLY A 66 -3.93 6.72 -14.55
N GLY A 67 -3.70 6.98 -13.29
CA GLY A 67 -3.64 8.34 -12.79
C GLY A 67 -2.31 8.60 -12.12
N ASP A 68 -1.87 9.84 -12.16
CA ASP A 68 -0.67 10.23 -11.44
C ASP A 68 -1.01 10.46 -9.99
N VAL A 69 -0.38 9.72 -9.11
CA VAL A 69 -0.52 9.93 -7.67
C VAL A 69 0.60 10.86 -7.23
N PRO A 70 0.26 12.00 -6.63
CA PRO A 70 1.30 12.94 -6.19
C PRO A 70 2.27 12.28 -5.21
N GLU A 71 3.50 12.73 -5.27
CA GLU A 71 4.53 12.18 -4.38
C GLU A 71 4.18 12.37 -2.91
N SER A 72 3.58 13.52 -2.58
CA SER A 72 3.16 13.77 -1.20
C SER A 72 2.12 12.77 -0.72
N ALA A 73 1.20 12.38 -1.60
CA ALA A 73 0.18 11.38 -1.25
C ALA A 73 0.81 10.02 -1.06
N LYS A 74 1.78 9.67 -1.90
CA LYS A 74 2.50 8.40 -1.74
C LYS A 74 3.24 8.35 -0.42
N LYS A 75 3.90 9.44 -0.06
CA LYS A 75 4.63 9.51 1.20
C LYS A 75 3.71 9.37 2.40
N ALA A 76 2.57 10.06 2.35
CA ALA A 76 1.59 9.98 3.43
C ALA A 76 1.07 8.56 3.61
N LEU A 77 0.75 7.90 2.50
CA LEU A 77 0.25 6.54 2.55
C LEU A 77 1.32 5.58 3.05
N ASN A 78 2.55 5.74 2.57
CA ASN A 78 3.64 4.89 3.02
C ASN A 78 3.86 5.02 4.52
N LYS A 79 3.82 6.26 5.02
CA LYS A 79 3.97 6.51 6.44
C LYS A 79 2.86 5.84 7.24
N GLN A 80 1.65 5.86 6.70
CA GLN A 80 0.52 5.20 7.34
C GLN A 80 0.71 3.69 7.37
N LEU A 81 1.16 3.09 6.26
CA LEU A 81 1.41 1.67 6.20
C LEU A 81 2.54 1.23 7.13
N ASN A 82 3.53 2.10 7.34
CA ASN A 82 4.65 1.81 8.23
C ASN A 82 4.22 1.61 9.68
N LYS A 83 2.99 1.95 10.02
CA LYS A 83 2.46 1.73 11.37
C LYS A 83 2.02 0.30 11.59
N PHE A 84 1.91 -0.48 10.53
CA PHE A 84 1.40 -1.85 10.61
C PHE A 84 2.51 -2.85 10.39
N ASP A 85 2.40 -3.97 11.11
CA ASP A 85 3.40 -5.02 11.02
C ASP A 85 3.22 -5.87 9.78
N LEU A 86 4.35 -6.27 9.22
CA LEU A 86 4.38 -7.32 8.21
C LEU A 86 4.13 -8.65 8.93
N ILE A 87 3.03 -9.28 8.62
CA ILE A 87 2.64 -10.55 9.24
C ILE A 87 3.12 -11.69 8.35
N VAL A 88 3.94 -12.56 8.91
CA VAL A 88 4.51 -13.70 8.17
C VAL A 88 3.85 -15.00 8.56
#